data_450bea56ea7a2d3d1258ee9899ba4ad0
#
_entry.id   450bea56ea7a2d3d1258ee9899ba4ad0
#
_cell.length_a   1.000
_cell.length_b   1.000
_cell.length_c   1.000
_cell.angle_alpha   90.00
_cell.angle_beta   90.00
_cell.angle_gamma   90.00
#
_symmetry.space_group_name_H-M   'P 1'
#
loop_
_entity.id
_entity.type
_entity.pdbx_description
1 polymer ?
#
loop_
_entity_poly.entity_id
_entity_poly.type
_entity_poly.pdbx_seq_one_letter_code
_entity_poly.pdbx_strand_id
1 'polypeptide(L)'
;VLSDTRYLFADATIEDIIVVMSTSSLYTLGEIIEGALFVYTNGGTYSSESQMPRLLSALKNAGYSFEDVAAAFDAKGWKDWIKAFSKYGIAASDVAVYLKSTGTTMEQVIEKLAPYPLKDRALVLREEYDQEPNAAITALGQHTHEDPEEISRAVAWAYGGDPITLWIQTPRSQGAS
;
A
#
# COMPACT_ATOMS: atom_id res chain seq x y z
N VAL A 1 -14.08 15.61 -23.53
CA VAL A 1 -13.07 14.88 -24.35
C VAL A 1 -13.09 13.39 -24.02
N LEU A 2 -13.27 12.97 -22.76
CA LEU A 2 -13.32 11.54 -22.37
C LEU A 2 -14.59 10.80 -22.78
N SER A 3 -15.68 11.51 -23.11
CA SER A 3 -16.94 10.88 -23.50
C SER A 3 -16.91 10.21 -24.90
N ASP A 4 -16.04 10.68 -25.79
CA ASP A 4 -15.96 10.14 -27.15
C ASP A 4 -15.05 8.89 -27.25
N THR A 5 -14.21 8.66 -26.25
CA THR A 5 -13.32 7.48 -26.20
C THR A 5 -14.08 6.17 -25.93
N ARG A 6 -15.31 6.22 -25.41
CA ARG A 6 -16.13 5.03 -25.13
C ARG A 6 -16.38 4.16 -26.36
N TYR A 7 -16.56 4.78 -27.52
CA TYR A 7 -16.84 4.05 -28.77
C TYR A 7 -15.59 3.50 -29.43
N LEU A 8 -14.43 4.10 -29.15
CA LEU A 8 -13.15 3.68 -29.72
C LEU A 8 -12.54 2.48 -28.96
N PHE A 9 -12.95 2.25 -27.71
CA PHE A 9 -12.36 1.24 -26.82
C PHE A 9 -13.40 0.26 -26.26
N ALA A 10 -14.54 0.08 -26.91
CA ALA A 10 -15.61 -0.81 -26.42
C ALA A 10 -15.13 -2.26 -26.16
N ASP A 11 -14.16 -2.73 -26.94
CA ASP A 11 -13.56 -4.07 -26.83
C ASP A 11 -12.10 -4.03 -26.31
N ALA A 12 -11.58 -2.86 -25.95
CA ALA A 12 -10.20 -2.72 -25.50
C ALA A 12 -10.02 -3.25 -24.07
N THR A 13 -8.92 -3.93 -23.83
CA THR A 13 -8.53 -4.37 -22.49
C THR A 13 -7.87 -3.21 -21.72
N ILE A 14 -7.76 -3.33 -20.36
CA ILE A 14 -7.00 -2.37 -19.54
C ILE A 14 -5.57 -2.24 -20.08
N GLU A 15 -4.98 -3.34 -20.47
CA GLU A 15 -3.65 -3.43 -21.04
C GLU A 15 -3.53 -2.63 -22.33
N ASP A 16 -4.51 -2.77 -23.25
CA ASP A 16 -4.53 -2.05 -24.51
C ASP A 16 -4.62 -0.53 -24.29
N ILE A 17 -5.47 -0.11 -23.36
CA ILE A 17 -5.64 1.30 -23.02
C ILE A 17 -4.34 1.88 -22.45
N ILE A 18 -3.70 1.18 -21.50
CA ILE A 18 -2.45 1.62 -20.88
C ILE A 18 -1.37 1.71 -21.94
N VAL A 19 -1.22 0.71 -22.82
CA VAL A 19 -0.22 0.72 -23.89
C VAL A 19 -0.44 1.91 -24.83
N VAL A 20 -1.65 2.12 -25.29
CA VAL A 20 -1.97 3.22 -26.22
C VAL A 20 -1.73 4.59 -25.57
N MET A 21 -2.18 4.78 -24.34
CA MET A 21 -2.02 6.05 -23.65
C MET A 21 -0.58 6.31 -23.22
N SER A 22 0.17 5.28 -22.81
CA SER A 22 1.59 5.42 -22.39
C SER A 22 2.54 5.68 -23.56
N THR A 23 2.21 5.22 -24.77
CA THR A 23 2.99 5.53 -25.98
C THR A 23 2.74 6.95 -26.48
N SER A 24 1.64 7.55 -26.07
CA SER A 24 1.30 8.93 -26.36
C SER A 24 1.86 9.84 -25.25
N SER A 25 2.87 10.63 -25.55
CA SER A 25 3.42 11.63 -24.59
C SER A 25 2.43 12.72 -24.15
N LEU A 26 1.14 12.56 -24.47
CA LEU A 26 0.07 13.52 -24.20
C LEU A 26 -0.60 13.32 -22.82
N TYR A 27 -0.40 12.17 -22.18
CA TYR A 27 -1.09 11.82 -20.94
C TYR A 27 -0.11 11.64 -19.78
N THR A 28 -0.48 12.17 -18.63
CA THR A 28 0.17 11.88 -17.35
C THR A 28 -0.20 10.47 -16.88
N LEU A 29 0.61 9.86 -16.03
CA LEU A 29 0.30 8.56 -15.45
C LEU A 29 -1.05 8.55 -14.72
N GLY A 30 -1.39 9.63 -14.00
CA GLY A 30 -2.69 9.79 -13.35
C GLY A 30 -3.86 9.76 -14.33
N GLU A 31 -3.73 10.37 -15.51
CA GLU A 31 -4.76 10.33 -16.56
C GLU A 31 -4.85 8.97 -17.23
N ILE A 32 -3.72 8.27 -17.40
CA ILE A 32 -3.70 6.89 -17.90
C ILE A 32 -4.48 5.96 -16.95
N ILE A 33 -4.21 6.05 -15.65
CA ILE A 33 -4.88 5.27 -14.62
C ILE A 33 -6.38 5.59 -14.59
N GLU A 34 -6.76 6.87 -14.61
CA GLU A 34 -8.16 7.28 -14.67
C GLU A 34 -8.86 6.77 -15.93
N GLY A 35 -8.23 6.90 -17.08
CA GLY A 35 -8.75 6.42 -18.34
C GLY A 35 -8.97 4.91 -18.34
N ALA A 36 -8.01 4.15 -17.84
CA ALA A 36 -8.11 2.70 -17.74
C ALA A 36 -9.24 2.27 -16.77
N LEU A 37 -9.34 2.90 -15.61
CA LEU A 37 -10.42 2.63 -14.65
C LEU A 37 -11.79 3.07 -15.18
N PHE A 38 -11.88 4.22 -15.85
CA PHE A 38 -13.12 4.75 -16.38
C PHE A 38 -13.77 3.83 -17.41
N VAL A 39 -13.00 3.31 -18.34
CA VAL A 39 -13.52 2.41 -19.39
C VAL A 39 -14.12 1.13 -18.78
N TYR A 40 -13.55 0.65 -17.67
CA TYR A 40 -14.00 -0.58 -17.02
C TYR A 40 -15.10 -0.40 -15.97
N THR A 41 -15.24 0.79 -15.38
CA THR A 41 -16.27 1.03 -14.34
C THR A 41 -17.58 1.57 -14.91
N ASN A 42 -17.58 2.17 -16.09
CA ASN A 42 -18.76 2.83 -16.68
C ASN A 42 -19.80 1.91 -17.30
N GLY A 43 -19.56 0.60 -17.33
CA GLY A 43 -20.56 -0.39 -17.72
C GLY A 43 -21.43 -0.92 -16.57
N GLY A 44 -21.23 -0.46 -15.35
CA GLY A 44 -22.02 -0.88 -14.17
C GLY A 44 -21.76 -2.32 -13.71
N THR A 45 -20.81 -3.03 -14.31
CA THR A 45 -20.59 -4.47 -14.05
C THR A 45 -19.37 -4.77 -13.19
N TYR A 46 -18.44 -3.83 -13.03
CA TYR A 46 -17.20 -4.06 -12.29
C TYR A 46 -16.90 -2.90 -11.34
N SER A 47 -16.57 -3.22 -10.08
CA SER A 47 -16.03 -2.23 -9.15
C SER A 47 -14.58 -1.92 -9.51
N SER A 48 -14.13 -0.69 -9.31
CA SER A 48 -12.71 -0.31 -9.46
C SER A 48 -11.79 -1.23 -8.66
N GLU A 49 -12.27 -1.71 -7.52
CA GLU A 49 -11.56 -2.63 -6.63
C GLU A 49 -11.29 -3.99 -7.29
N SER A 50 -12.21 -4.52 -8.10
CA SER A 50 -12.02 -5.82 -8.78
C SER A 50 -11.00 -5.75 -9.93
N GLN A 51 -10.75 -4.58 -10.49
CA GLN A 51 -9.84 -4.38 -11.61
C GLN A 51 -8.44 -3.94 -11.20
N MET A 52 -8.24 -3.60 -9.93
CA MET A 52 -6.97 -3.11 -9.43
C MET A 52 -5.77 -4.06 -9.68
N PRO A 53 -5.88 -5.39 -9.49
CA PRO A 53 -4.76 -6.30 -9.78
C PRO A 53 -4.33 -6.23 -11.24
N ARG A 54 -5.31 -6.18 -12.12
CA ARG A 54 -5.07 -6.14 -13.56
C ARG A 54 -4.46 -4.81 -13.97
N LEU A 55 -4.96 -3.70 -13.40
CA LEU A 55 -4.41 -2.37 -13.60
C LEU A 55 -2.94 -2.30 -13.16
N LEU A 56 -2.63 -2.75 -11.94
CA LEU A 56 -1.27 -2.72 -11.42
C LEU A 56 -0.31 -3.59 -12.23
N SER A 57 -0.77 -4.79 -12.64
CA SER A 57 0.00 -5.67 -13.53
C SER A 57 0.28 -5.02 -14.88
N ALA A 58 -0.72 -4.39 -15.47
CA ALA A 58 -0.59 -3.73 -16.77
C ALA A 58 0.33 -2.51 -16.72
N LEU A 59 0.25 -1.69 -15.66
CA LEU A 59 1.16 -0.57 -15.45
C LEU A 59 2.60 -1.04 -15.27
N LYS A 60 2.84 -2.10 -14.50
CA LYS A 60 4.15 -2.72 -14.35
C LYS A 60 4.70 -3.21 -15.70
N ASN A 61 3.87 -3.89 -16.49
CA ASN A 61 4.25 -4.38 -17.81
C ASN A 61 4.54 -3.24 -18.81
N ALA A 62 3.90 -2.08 -18.63
CA ALA A 62 4.18 -0.87 -19.39
C ALA A 62 5.46 -0.13 -18.93
N GLY A 63 6.15 -0.65 -17.89
CA GLY A 63 7.42 -0.13 -17.42
C GLY A 63 7.34 0.95 -16.33
N TYR A 64 6.15 1.20 -15.77
CA TYR A 64 6.02 2.11 -14.64
C TYR A 64 6.55 1.50 -13.36
N SER A 65 7.33 2.27 -12.60
CA SER A 65 7.80 1.86 -11.28
C SER A 65 6.66 1.87 -10.26
N PHE A 66 6.86 1.17 -9.15
CA PHE A 66 5.92 1.22 -8.03
C PHE A 66 5.76 2.65 -7.50
N GLU A 67 6.87 3.37 -7.37
CA GLU A 67 6.92 4.73 -6.86
C GLU A 67 6.13 5.70 -7.77
N ASP A 68 6.25 5.57 -9.09
CA ASP A 68 5.49 6.38 -10.04
C ASP A 68 3.99 6.15 -9.88
N VAL A 69 3.60 4.87 -9.75
CA VAL A 69 2.20 4.49 -9.59
C VAL A 69 1.66 5.00 -8.25
N ALA A 70 2.40 4.82 -7.14
CA ALA A 70 2.02 5.32 -5.83
C ALA A 70 1.88 6.85 -5.82
N ALA A 71 2.84 7.56 -6.44
CA ALA A 71 2.79 9.02 -6.58
C ALA A 71 1.56 9.49 -7.37
N ALA A 72 1.19 8.78 -8.44
CA ALA A 72 0.01 9.10 -9.23
C ALA A 72 -1.30 8.91 -8.44
N PHE A 73 -1.41 7.85 -7.65
CA PHE A 73 -2.55 7.62 -6.76
C PHE A 73 -2.64 8.69 -5.67
N ASP A 74 -1.51 9.05 -5.06
CA ASP A 74 -1.44 10.07 -4.01
C ASP A 74 -1.80 11.47 -4.55
N ALA A 75 -1.26 11.84 -5.71
CA ALA A 75 -1.55 13.11 -6.39
C ALA A 75 -3.03 13.26 -6.78
N LYS A 76 -3.72 12.15 -7.06
CA LYS A 76 -5.16 12.11 -7.33
C LYS A 76 -6.02 12.08 -6.05
N GLY A 77 -5.41 12.00 -4.88
CA GLY A 77 -6.11 11.97 -3.60
C GLY A 77 -6.91 10.68 -3.36
N TRP A 78 -6.51 9.57 -3.97
CA TRP A 78 -7.16 8.27 -3.76
C TRP A 78 -6.75 7.69 -2.41
N LYS A 79 -7.61 7.89 -1.41
CA LYS A 79 -7.30 7.58 0.00
C LYS A 79 -7.07 6.10 0.28
N ASP A 80 -7.66 5.19 -0.50
CA ASP A 80 -7.65 3.75 -0.26
C ASP A 80 -6.60 2.98 -1.08
N TRP A 81 -5.65 3.68 -1.72
CA TRP A 81 -4.65 3.03 -2.57
C TRP A 81 -3.75 2.05 -1.79
N ILE A 82 -3.39 2.37 -0.54
CA ILE A 82 -2.58 1.49 0.32
C ILE A 82 -3.33 0.19 0.63
N LYS A 83 -4.64 0.28 0.91
CA LYS A 83 -5.50 -0.89 1.10
C LYS A 83 -5.59 -1.75 -0.15
N ALA A 84 -5.70 -1.12 -1.32
CA ALA A 84 -5.69 -1.82 -2.59
C ALA A 84 -4.36 -2.55 -2.80
N PHE A 85 -3.24 -1.88 -2.54
CA PHE A 85 -1.90 -2.47 -2.70
C PHE A 85 -1.66 -3.64 -1.75
N SER A 86 -2.06 -3.52 -0.47
CA SER A 86 -2.02 -4.63 0.48
C SER A 86 -2.81 -5.85 -0.02
N LYS A 87 -4.02 -5.62 -0.52
CA LYS A 87 -4.89 -6.69 -1.05
C LYS A 87 -4.29 -7.40 -2.25
N TYR A 88 -3.50 -6.70 -3.06
CA TYR A 88 -2.94 -7.23 -4.30
C TYR A 88 -1.47 -7.59 -4.25
N GLY A 89 -0.94 -7.75 -3.03
CA GLY A 89 0.35 -8.36 -2.79
C GLY A 89 1.55 -7.46 -3.04
N ILE A 90 1.36 -6.14 -3.08
CA ILE A 90 2.46 -5.18 -2.99
C ILE A 90 3.03 -5.28 -1.56
N ALA A 91 4.33 -5.36 -1.41
CA ALA A 91 4.95 -5.50 -0.10
C ALA A 91 4.78 -4.23 0.75
N ALA A 92 4.60 -4.40 2.07
CA ALA A 92 4.51 -3.27 3.00
C ALA A 92 5.80 -2.43 3.01
N SER A 93 6.96 -3.05 2.78
CA SER A 93 8.25 -2.38 2.65
C SER A 93 8.30 -1.42 1.46
N ASP A 94 7.79 -1.82 0.29
CA ASP A 94 7.77 -0.94 -0.89
C ASP A 94 6.91 0.31 -0.61
N VAL A 95 5.75 0.12 0.02
CA VAL A 95 4.88 1.23 0.43
C VAL A 95 5.55 2.12 1.47
N ALA A 96 6.23 1.53 2.45
CA ALA A 96 6.95 2.27 3.48
C ALA A 96 8.10 3.11 2.91
N VAL A 97 8.88 2.56 1.99
CA VAL A 97 9.96 3.27 1.27
C VAL A 97 9.39 4.48 0.54
N TYR A 98 8.31 4.32 -0.21
CA TYR A 98 7.64 5.44 -0.88
C TYR A 98 7.17 6.51 0.13
N LEU A 99 6.43 6.12 1.16
CA LEU A 99 5.93 7.06 2.17
C LEU A 99 7.07 7.80 2.88
N LYS A 100 8.16 7.12 3.20
CA LYS A 100 9.36 7.72 3.78
C LYS A 100 10.01 8.74 2.83
N SER A 101 10.06 8.44 1.54
CA SER A 101 10.62 9.35 0.52
C SER A 101 9.81 10.65 0.37
N THR A 102 8.50 10.60 0.68
CA THR A 102 7.61 11.78 0.68
C THR A 102 7.62 12.56 2.00
N GLY A 103 8.46 12.17 2.96
CA GLY A 103 8.59 12.86 4.25
C GLY A 103 7.56 12.43 5.30
N THR A 104 6.86 11.31 5.07
CA THR A 104 5.93 10.73 6.06
C THR A 104 6.72 10.21 7.26
N THR A 105 6.32 10.56 8.50
CA THR A 105 7.00 10.09 9.71
C THR A 105 6.76 8.60 9.96
N MET A 106 7.60 7.96 10.77
CA MET A 106 7.47 6.55 11.12
C MET A 106 6.08 6.22 11.70
N GLU A 107 5.60 7.06 12.62
CA GLU A 107 4.30 6.91 13.27
C GLU A 107 3.17 6.95 12.23
N GLN A 108 3.22 7.90 11.32
CA GLN A 108 2.25 8.03 10.23
C GLN A 108 2.33 6.85 9.25
N VAL A 109 3.53 6.30 9.01
CA VAL A 109 3.69 5.10 8.19
C VAL A 109 3.03 3.89 8.85
N ILE A 110 3.22 3.69 10.16
CA ILE A 110 2.55 2.61 10.91
C ILE A 110 1.03 2.71 10.78
N GLU A 111 0.46 3.90 10.93
CA GLU A 111 -0.98 4.15 10.81
C GLU A 111 -1.47 3.90 9.38
N LYS A 112 -0.77 4.42 8.37
CA LYS A 112 -1.12 4.22 6.95
C LYS A 112 -1.02 2.75 6.52
N LEU A 113 -0.10 1.98 7.10
CA LEU A 113 0.05 0.55 6.84
C LEU A 113 -0.97 -0.33 7.60
N ALA A 114 -1.97 0.26 8.26
CA ALA A 114 -3.04 -0.50 8.94
C ALA A 114 -3.70 -1.61 8.08
N PRO A 115 -3.83 -1.48 6.74
CA PRO A 115 -4.34 -2.56 5.90
C PRO A 115 -3.43 -3.79 5.78
N TYR A 116 -2.15 -3.66 6.16
CA TYR A 116 -1.19 -4.76 6.12
C TYR A 116 -1.21 -5.59 7.40
N PRO A 117 -0.90 -6.89 7.32
CA PRO A 117 -0.73 -7.73 8.51
C PRO A 117 0.29 -7.14 9.48
N LEU A 118 0.05 -7.35 10.77
CA LEU A 118 0.88 -6.79 11.84
C LEU A 118 2.37 -7.23 11.73
N LYS A 119 2.61 -8.48 11.28
CA LYS A 119 3.95 -9.01 11.02
C LYS A 119 4.71 -8.23 9.95
N ASP A 120 4.01 -7.78 8.90
CA ASP A 120 4.62 -7.04 7.81
C ASP A 120 4.94 -5.61 8.25
N ARG A 121 4.09 -5.01 9.10
CA ARG A 121 4.36 -3.72 9.75
C ARG A 121 5.57 -3.80 10.71
N ALA A 122 5.69 -4.89 11.47
CA ALA A 122 6.87 -5.12 12.32
C ALA A 122 8.15 -5.30 11.50
N LEU A 123 8.06 -5.97 10.35
CA LEU A 123 9.17 -6.13 9.42
C LEU A 123 9.63 -4.77 8.86
N VAL A 124 8.69 -3.90 8.48
CA VAL A 124 8.98 -2.51 8.05
C VAL A 124 9.74 -1.74 9.13
N LEU A 125 9.34 -1.84 10.40
CA LEU A 125 10.04 -1.15 11.49
C LEU A 125 11.48 -1.63 11.63
N ARG A 126 11.73 -2.92 11.43
CA ARG A 126 13.08 -3.48 11.45
C ARG A 126 13.89 -3.03 10.24
N GLU A 127 13.37 -3.18 9.02
CA GLU A 127 14.14 -3.06 7.79
C GLU A 127 14.28 -1.60 7.32
N GLU A 128 13.24 -0.79 7.49
CA GLU A 128 13.22 0.56 6.96
C GLU A 128 13.53 1.63 8.00
N TYR A 129 13.33 1.31 9.28
CA TYR A 129 13.53 2.25 10.38
C TYR A 129 14.58 1.80 11.41
N ASP A 130 15.19 0.63 11.20
CA ASP A 130 16.25 0.08 12.07
C ASP A 130 15.86 0.07 13.56
N GLN A 131 14.57 -0.21 13.83
CA GLN A 131 14.07 -0.22 15.19
C GLN A 131 14.45 -1.51 15.91
N GLU A 132 14.88 -1.38 17.16
CA GLU A 132 15.06 -2.51 18.06
C GLU A 132 13.70 -3.14 18.45
N PRO A 133 13.65 -4.45 18.80
CA PRO A 133 12.38 -5.14 19.07
C PRO A 133 11.47 -4.43 20.07
N ASN A 134 12.03 -3.93 21.20
CA ASN A 134 11.24 -3.24 22.22
C ASN A 134 10.70 -1.88 21.73
N ALA A 135 11.46 -1.17 20.91
CA ALA A 135 11.02 0.08 20.29
C ALA A 135 9.90 -0.20 19.27
N ALA A 136 10.01 -1.28 18.47
CA ALA A 136 8.97 -1.71 17.56
C ALA A 136 7.67 -2.10 18.28
N ILE A 137 7.74 -2.83 19.40
CA ILE A 137 6.58 -3.15 20.24
C ILE A 137 5.91 -1.87 20.74
N THR A 138 6.70 -0.92 21.24
CA THR A 138 6.19 0.35 21.76
C THR A 138 5.51 1.17 20.66
N ALA A 139 6.16 1.30 19.50
CA ALA A 139 5.63 2.05 18.37
C ALA A 139 4.31 1.44 17.85
N LEU A 140 4.26 0.12 17.66
CA LEU A 140 3.03 -0.56 17.26
C LEU A 140 1.93 -0.42 18.31
N GLY A 141 2.25 -0.55 19.60
CA GLY A 141 1.28 -0.42 20.70
C GLY A 141 0.69 0.99 20.81
N GLN A 142 1.44 2.02 20.43
CA GLN A 142 0.97 3.40 20.48
C GLN A 142 0.14 3.78 19.24
N HIS A 143 0.43 3.21 18.08
CA HIS A 143 -0.15 3.62 16.80
C HIS A 143 -1.07 2.58 16.18
N THR A 144 -1.37 1.49 16.89
CA THR A 144 -2.35 0.48 16.46
C THR A 144 -3.32 0.19 17.60
N HIS A 145 -4.48 -0.42 17.25
CA HIS A 145 -5.45 -0.89 18.24
C HIS A 145 -5.38 -2.41 18.45
N GLU A 146 -4.23 -2.99 18.10
CA GLU A 146 -4.02 -4.43 18.16
C GLU A 146 -3.71 -4.89 19.60
N ASP A 147 -3.98 -6.16 19.87
CA ASP A 147 -3.68 -6.78 21.15
C ASP A 147 -2.17 -6.81 21.41
N PRO A 148 -1.70 -6.44 22.62
CA PRO A 148 -0.28 -6.45 22.97
C PRO A 148 0.42 -7.80 22.77
N GLU A 149 -0.29 -8.91 22.95
CA GLU A 149 0.25 -10.25 22.72
C GLU A 149 0.44 -10.53 21.22
N GLU A 150 -0.49 -10.05 20.38
CA GLU A 150 -0.36 -10.14 18.91
C GLU A 150 0.79 -9.27 18.40
N ILE A 151 0.97 -8.06 18.94
CA ILE A 151 2.09 -7.20 18.65
C ILE A 151 3.42 -7.89 19.00
N SER A 152 3.52 -8.48 20.20
CA SER A 152 4.73 -9.18 20.65
C SER A 152 5.05 -10.37 19.77
N ARG A 153 4.04 -11.15 19.35
CA ARG A 153 4.21 -12.26 18.40
C ARG A 153 4.67 -11.80 17.02
N ALA A 154 4.09 -10.72 16.50
CA ALA A 154 4.46 -10.16 15.21
C ALA A 154 5.90 -9.65 15.19
N VAL A 155 6.31 -8.95 16.25
CA VAL A 155 7.69 -8.46 16.40
C VAL A 155 8.65 -9.63 16.56
N ALA A 156 8.33 -10.63 17.42
CA ALA A 156 9.17 -11.82 17.55
C ALA A 156 9.38 -12.53 16.22
N TRP A 157 8.34 -12.67 15.43
CA TRP A 157 8.44 -13.24 14.09
C TRP A 157 9.36 -12.41 13.17
N ALA A 158 9.19 -11.09 13.14
CA ALA A 158 9.97 -10.18 12.30
C ALA A 158 11.46 -10.16 12.67
N TYR A 159 11.79 -10.33 13.94
CA TYR A 159 13.17 -10.26 14.47
C TYR A 159 13.82 -11.64 14.69
N GLY A 160 13.12 -12.73 14.38
CA GLY A 160 13.63 -14.09 14.57
C GLY A 160 13.77 -14.48 16.05
N GLY A 161 13.02 -13.83 16.95
CA GLY A 161 13.06 -14.04 18.39
C GLY A 161 11.95 -14.96 18.91
N ASP A 162 12.09 -15.36 20.20
CA ASP A 162 11.03 -16.05 20.93
C ASP A 162 10.04 -15.01 21.50
N PRO A 163 8.72 -15.11 21.21
CA PRO A 163 7.70 -14.21 21.73
C PRO A 163 7.73 -14.07 23.26
N ILE A 164 8.02 -15.16 23.97
CA ILE A 164 8.06 -15.17 25.46
C ILE A 164 9.19 -14.30 25.97
N THR A 165 10.36 -14.35 25.35
CA THR A 165 11.53 -13.57 25.78
C THR A 165 11.30 -12.07 25.60
N LEU A 166 10.66 -11.66 24.51
CA LEU A 166 10.33 -10.25 24.24
C LEU A 166 9.24 -9.73 25.19
N TRP A 167 8.26 -10.57 25.52
CA TRP A 167 7.15 -10.18 26.40
C TRP A 167 7.60 -9.92 27.87
N ILE A 168 8.59 -10.68 28.35
CA ILE A 168 9.12 -10.51 29.70
C ILE A 168 9.94 -9.21 29.85
N GLN A 169 10.52 -8.71 28.76
CA GLN A 169 11.33 -7.48 28.74
C GLN A 169 10.49 -6.20 28.59
N THR A 170 9.23 -6.30 28.22
CA THR A 170 8.35 -5.13 28.11
C THR A 170 7.87 -4.70 29.49
N PRO A 171 8.13 -3.46 29.96
CA PRO A 171 7.57 -2.99 31.22
C PRO A 171 6.05 -3.03 31.11
N ARG A 172 5.39 -3.81 31.96
CA ARG A 172 3.94 -3.72 32.09
C ARG A 172 3.62 -2.28 32.44
N SER A 173 2.91 -1.59 31.54
CA SER A 173 2.29 -0.32 31.88
C SER A 173 1.45 -0.59 33.11
N GLN A 174 1.88 -0.06 34.26
CA GLN A 174 1.12 -0.18 35.48
C GLN A 174 -0.25 0.46 35.21
N GLY A 175 -1.27 -0.37 35.21
CA GLY A 175 -2.64 0.09 35.08
C GLY A 175 -2.84 1.18 36.14
N ALA A 176 -3.28 2.33 35.65
CA ALA A 176 -3.75 3.41 36.49
C ALA A 176 -4.90 2.88 37.36
N SER A 177 -4.67 2.91 38.65
CA SER A 177 -5.69 2.73 39.69
C SER A 177 -6.66 3.92 39.69
#